data_486b636a3bd4480184f9ecdee54cc063
#
_entry.id   486b636a3bd4480184f9ecdee54cc063
#
_cell.length_a   1.000
_cell.length_b   1.000
_cell.length_c   1.000
_cell.angle_alpha   90.00
_cell.angle_beta   90.00
_cell.angle_gamma   90.00
#
_symmetry.space_group_name_H-M   'P 1'
#
loop_
_entity.id
_entity.type
_entity.pdbx_description
1 polymer ?
#
loop_
_entity_poly.entity_id
_entity_poly.type
_entity_poly.pdbx_seq_one_letter_code
_entity_poly.pdbx_strand_id
1 'polypeptide(L)'
;MSRGLGDVYKRQKHPYISRSVSEFWRRWHITLGRWFREYVYIPLGGNRKGKARTIFNLFVVWSLTAVWHGAEGHFLIWGASLLLLLALEKAFLLQFLKKSKILSHVYLVLVVPLTWMAFAIADVGQLGVYYARMFPFFGVGETVRQMDFLQYLKDYGPLFLMGIVFSTPYPTALYKVFEKKWLGSLAVIVVLGLSLYYMAVSTNNPFLYFNF
;
A
#
# COMPACT_ATOMS: atom_id res chain seq x y z
N MET A 1 18.33 -27.77 -3.83
CA MET A 1 18.63 -26.42 -3.31
C MET A 1 17.63 -26.07 -2.23
N SER A 2 18.02 -26.12 -0.99
CA SER A 2 17.20 -25.64 0.12
C SER A 2 17.04 -24.13 -0.01
N ARG A 3 15.91 -23.68 -0.57
CA ARG A 3 15.52 -22.27 -0.45
C ARG A 3 15.27 -22.04 1.03
N GLY A 4 16.15 -21.27 1.66
CA GLY A 4 16.09 -21.03 3.09
C GLY A 4 14.68 -20.60 3.51
N LEU A 5 14.18 -21.16 4.60
CA LEU A 5 12.88 -20.86 5.20
C LEU A 5 12.60 -19.35 5.34
N GLY A 6 13.66 -18.51 5.43
CA GLY A 6 13.53 -17.06 5.49
C GLY A 6 12.88 -16.35 4.29
N ASP A 7 12.88 -16.95 3.09
CA ASP A 7 12.22 -16.36 1.91
C ASP A 7 10.71 -16.64 1.86
N VAL A 8 10.24 -17.66 2.57
CA VAL A 8 8.81 -18.04 2.60
C VAL A 8 8.00 -17.04 3.43
N TYR A 9 8.62 -16.38 4.41
CA TYR A 9 7.93 -15.49 5.37
C TYR A 9 7.97 -14.01 5.03
N LYS A 10 8.68 -13.60 3.98
CA LYS A 10 8.69 -12.19 3.57
C LYS A 10 7.37 -11.82 2.91
N ARG A 11 6.46 -11.24 3.69
CA ARG A 11 5.18 -10.71 3.17
C ARG A 11 5.36 -9.45 2.33
N GLN A 12 6.41 -8.66 2.60
CA GLN A 12 6.66 -7.38 1.93
C GLN A 12 8.15 -7.19 1.64
N LYS A 13 8.46 -6.43 0.56
CA LYS A 13 9.83 -6.07 0.17
C LYS A 13 9.90 -4.62 -0.28
N HIS A 14 9.91 -3.69 0.67
CA HIS A 14 9.98 -2.23 0.41
C HIS A 14 9.01 -1.77 -0.69
N PRO A 15 7.69 -1.92 -0.53
CA PRO A 15 6.73 -1.66 -1.60
C PRO A 15 6.70 -0.20 -2.02
N TYR A 16 6.91 0.76 -1.11
CA TYR A 16 6.82 2.19 -1.39
C TYR A 16 7.97 2.75 -2.24
N ILE A 17 9.06 2.01 -2.45
CA ILE A 17 10.10 2.38 -3.42
C ILE A 17 9.82 1.90 -4.84
N SER A 18 8.65 1.33 -5.08
CA SER A 18 8.22 0.88 -6.41
C SER A 18 7.99 2.05 -7.35
N ARG A 19 7.98 1.78 -8.64
CA ARG A 19 7.81 2.77 -9.70
C ARG A 19 6.47 2.65 -10.44
N SER A 20 5.64 1.71 -10.03
CA SER A 20 4.32 1.48 -10.59
C SER A 20 3.44 0.74 -9.61
N VAL A 21 2.13 0.82 -9.76
CA VAL A 21 1.17 0.06 -8.97
C VAL A 21 1.36 -1.44 -9.20
N SER A 22 1.67 -1.86 -10.44
CA SER A 22 2.01 -3.26 -10.75
C SER A 22 3.24 -3.75 -10.00
N GLU A 23 4.26 -2.92 -9.82
CA GLU A 23 5.45 -3.27 -9.05
C GLU A 23 5.16 -3.24 -7.54
N PHE A 24 4.38 -2.26 -7.07
CA PHE A 24 3.96 -2.15 -5.69
C PHE A 24 3.30 -3.45 -5.21
N TRP A 25 2.31 -3.96 -5.92
CA TRP A 25 1.60 -5.19 -5.55
C TRP A 25 2.45 -6.46 -5.66
N ARG A 26 3.52 -6.47 -6.45
CA ARG A 26 4.52 -7.56 -6.41
C ARG A 26 5.39 -7.54 -5.16
N ARG A 27 5.49 -6.39 -4.50
CA ARG A 27 6.28 -6.19 -3.28
C ARG A 27 5.44 -6.15 -2.01
N TRP A 28 4.16 -5.83 -2.14
CA TRP A 28 3.16 -5.85 -1.08
C TRP A 28 2.48 -7.21 -1.01
N HIS A 29 2.26 -7.73 0.19
CA HIS A 29 1.57 -8.99 0.46
C HIS A 29 1.95 -10.14 -0.52
N ILE A 30 3.26 -10.39 -0.65
CA ILE A 30 3.85 -11.26 -1.67
C ILE A 30 3.23 -12.67 -1.69
N THR A 31 2.91 -13.20 -0.51
CA THR A 31 2.31 -14.55 -0.37
C THR A 31 0.92 -14.61 -0.98
N LEU A 32 0.05 -13.63 -0.70
CA LEU A 32 -1.28 -13.53 -1.28
C LEU A 32 -1.21 -13.30 -2.79
N GLY A 33 -0.34 -12.38 -3.24
CA GLY A 33 -0.12 -12.12 -4.66
C GLY A 33 0.36 -13.36 -5.42
N ARG A 34 1.22 -14.17 -4.80
CA ARG A 34 1.67 -15.45 -5.37
C ARG A 34 0.51 -16.44 -5.47
N TRP A 35 -0.29 -16.56 -4.43
CA TRP A 35 -1.44 -17.45 -4.41
C TRP A 35 -2.44 -17.11 -5.53
N PHE A 36 -2.87 -15.85 -5.64
CA PHE A 36 -3.76 -15.41 -6.72
C PHE A 36 -3.14 -15.61 -8.11
N ARG A 37 -1.84 -15.39 -8.24
CA ARG A 37 -1.13 -15.60 -9.49
C ARG A 37 -1.15 -17.08 -9.90
N GLU A 38 -0.82 -17.99 -8.99
CA GLU A 38 -0.66 -19.42 -9.29
C GLU A 38 -2.00 -20.13 -9.43
N TYR A 39 -2.98 -19.80 -8.58
CA TYR A 39 -4.25 -20.54 -8.54
C TYR A 39 -5.40 -19.88 -9.33
N VAL A 40 -5.29 -18.59 -9.66
CA VAL A 40 -6.34 -17.88 -10.39
C VAL A 40 -5.82 -17.34 -11.73
N TYR A 41 -4.81 -16.47 -11.71
CA TYR A 41 -4.37 -15.76 -12.89
C TYR A 41 -3.77 -16.66 -13.98
N ILE A 42 -2.87 -17.56 -13.61
CA ILE A 42 -2.23 -18.50 -14.56
C ILE A 42 -3.23 -19.52 -15.12
N PRO A 43 -4.08 -20.18 -14.34
CA PRO A 43 -5.12 -21.10 -14.87
C PRO A 43 -6.08 -20.43 -15.83
N LEU A 44 -6.43 -19.16 -15.63
CA LEU A 44 -7.26 -18.37 -16.55
C LEU A 44 -6.54 -17.98 -17.87
N GLY A 45 -5.27 -18.38 -18.02
CA GLY A 45 -4.46 -18.13 -19.21
C GLY A 45 -3.40 -17.02 -19.05
N GLY A 46 -3.34 -16.37 -17.89
CA GLY A 46 -2.35 -15.33 -17.60
C GLY A 46 -2.40 -14.19 -18.62
N ASN A 47 -1.22 -13.81 -19.14
CA ASN A 47 -1.07 -12.77 -20.17
C ASN A 47 -0.84 -13.35 -21.60
N ARG A 48 -0.98 -14.66 -21.78
CA ARG A 48 -0.63 -15.33 -23.03
C ARG A 48 -1.72 -15.25 -24.10
N LYS A 49 -2.98 -14.96 -23.70
CA LYS A 49 -4.16 -14.97 -24.57
C LYS A 49 -4.61 -13.56 -25.00
N GLY A 50 -3.67 -12.63 -25.15
CA GLY A 50 -3.95 -11.27 -25.60
C GLY A 50 -4.35 -10.27 -24.49
N LYS A 51 -4.47 -8.98 -24.85
CA LYS A 51 -4.72 -7.89 -23.91
C LYS A 51 -6.09 -7.97 -23.23
N ALA A 52 -7.14 -8.25 -23.99
CA ALA A 52 -8.51 -8.33 -23.45
C ALA A 52 -8.63 -9.45 -22.39
N ARG A 53 -8.07 -10.62 -22.68
CA ARG A 53 -8.05 -11.73 -21.72
C ARG A 53 -7.21 -11.40 -20.48
N THR A 54 -6.10 -10.68 -20.64
CA THR A 54 -5.29 -10.22 -19.52
C THR A 54 -6.07 -9.29 -18.59
N ILE A 55 -6.83 -8.34 -19.15
CA ILE A 55 -7.68 -7.41 -18.37
C ILE A 55 -8.80 -8.20 -17.66
N PHE A 56 -9.44 -9.14 -18.35
CA PHE A 56 -10.45 -10.00 -17.73
C PHE A 56 -9.86 -10.82 -16.56
N ASN A 57 -8.68 -11.41 -16.73
CA ASN A 57 -8.02 -12.16 -15.65
C ASN A 57 -7.67 -11.27 -14.46
N LEU A 58 -7.26 -10.02 -14.70
CA LEU A 58 -7.04 -9.03 -13.64
C LEU A 58 -8.36 -8.66 -12.95
N PHE A 59 -9.44 -8.49 -13.71
CA PHE A 59 -10.76 -8.24 -13.15
C PHE A 59 -11.15 -9.36 -12.17
N VAL A 60 -11.03 -10.62 -12.57
CA VAL A 60 -11.33 -11.75 -11.69
C VAL A 60 -10.46 -11.73 -10.43
N VAL A 61 -9.15 -11.52 -10.56
CA VAL A 61 -8.23 -11.48 -9.42
C VAL A 61 -8.60 -10.35 -8.46
N TRP A 62 -8.85 -9.14 -8.95
CA TRP A 62 -9.13 -7.99 -8.08
C TRP A 62 -10.54 -8.04 -7.47
N SER A 63 -11.52 -8.60 -8.18
CA SER A 63 -12.83 -8.86 -7.62
C SER A 63 -12.76 -9.88 -6.48
N LEU A 64 -12.05 -10.98 -6.66
CA LEU A 64 -11.84 -11.97 -5.61
C LEU A 64 -11.01 -11.39 -4.45
N THR A 65 -10.04 -10.54 -4.72
CA THR A 65 -9.25 -9.87 -3.67
C THR A 65 -10.13 -8.92 -2.85
N ALA A 66 -11.00 -8.15 -3.49
CA ALA A 66 -11.94 -7.26 -2.83
C ALA A 66 -12.92 -8.04 -1.93
N VAL A 67 -13.52 -9.10 -2.45
CA VAL A 67 -14.44 -9.97 -1.70
C VAL A 67 -13.72 -10.68 -0.53
N TRP A 68 -12.46 -11.05 -0.72
CA TRP A 68 -11.65 -11.67 0.33
C TRP A 68 -11.38 -10.73 1.51
N HIS A 69 -11.26 -9.41 1.26
CA HIS A 69 -11.13 -8.39 2.30
C HIS A 69 -12.47 -8.10 3.00
N GLY A 70 -13.58 -8.31 2.30
CA GLY A 70 -14.95 -8.06 2.76
C GLY A 70 -15.85 -7.76 1.56
N ALA A 71 -17.11 -8.14 1.61
CA ALA A 71 -18.07 -7.90 0.53
C ALA A 71 -18.67 -6.48 0.55
N GLU A 72 -18.15 -5.59 1.41
CA GLU A 72 -18.65 -4.23 1.57
C GLU A 72 -18.27 -3.33 0.39
N GLY A 73 -19.09 -2.28 0.16
CA GLY A 73 -18.98 -1.42 -1.02
C GLY A 73 -17.61 -0.76 -1.17
N HIS A 74 -16.99 -0.34 -0.08
CA HIS A 74 -15.68 0.32 -0.09
C HIS A 74 -14.55 -0.62 -0.57
N PHE A 75 -14.58 -1.92 -0.24
CA PHE A 75 -13.61 -2.89 -0.77
C PHE A 75 -13.80 -3.14 -2.27
N LEU A 76 -15.04 -3.13 -2.74
CA LEU A 76 -15.33 -3.24 -4.18
C LEU A 76 -14.82 -2.02 -4.93
N ILE A 77 -15.01 -0.80 -4.39
CA ILE A 77 -14.47 0.44 -4.95
C ILE A 77 -12.93 0.40 -4.97
N TRP A 78 -12.32 -0.05 -3.87
CA TRP A 78 -10.88 -0.23 -3.80
C TRP A 78 -10.35 -1.22 -4.85
N GLY A 79 -10.93 -2.40 -4.96
CA GLY A 79 -10.55 -3.39 -5.97
C GLY A 79 -10.73 -2.90 -7.40
N ALA A 80 -11.85 -2.20 -7.68
CA ALA A 80 -12.13 -1.60 -8.98
C ALA A 80 -11.12 -0.48 -9.32
N SER A 81 -10.75 0.36 -8.35
CA SER A 81 -9.74 1.42 -8.55
C SER A 81 -8.38 0.83 -8.92
N LEU A 82 -7.96 -0.25 -8.24
CA LEU A 82 -6.71 -0.94 -8.55
C LEU A 82 -6.75 -1.64 -9.91
N LEU A 83 -7.87 -2.27 -10.27
CA LEU A 83 -8.07 -2.82 -11.61
C LEU A 83 -7.90 -1.75 -12.68
N LEU A 84 -8.55 -0.59 -12.51
CA LEU A 84 -8.46 0.53 -13.43
C LEU A 84 -7.01 1.00 -13.58
N LEU A 85 -6.31 1.24 -12.48
CA LEU A 85 -4.90 1.67 -12.48
C LEU A 85 -3.99 0.66 -13.19
N LEU A 86 -4.14 -0.62 -12.91
CA LEU A 86 -3.36 -1.68 -13.54
C LEU A 86 -3.68 -1.82 -15.03
N ALA A 87 -4.93 -1.61 -15.44
CA ALA A 87 -5.34 -1.61 -16.84
C ALA A 87 -4.71 -0.41 -17.57
N LEU A 88 -4.76 0.80 -17.01
CA LEU A 88 -4.12 2.01 -17.55
C LEU A 88 -2.60 1.85 -17.63
N GLU A 89 -1.95 1.31 -16.60
CA GLU A 89 -0.52 1.00 -16.61
C GLU A 89 -0.18 0.07 -17.80
N LYS A 90 -0.94 -1.00 -17.99
CA LYS A 90 -0.69 -1.97 -19.08
C LYS A 90 -1.01 -1.40 -20.46
N ALA A 91 -2.00 -0.52 -20.56
CA ALA A 91 -2.41 0.08 -21.81
C ALA A 91 -1.32 1.02 -22.39
N PHE A 92 -0.88 1.99 -21.59
CA PHE A 92 0.05 3.02 -22.03
C PHE A 92 0.93 3.63 -20.93
N LEU A 93 0.45 3.71 -19.67
CA LEU A 93 1.09 4.53 -18.65
C LEU A 93 2.50 4.04 -18.30
N LEU A 94 2.75 2.72 -18.28
CA LEU A 94 4.07 2.16 -17.99
C LEU A 94 5.17 2.65 -18.96
N GLN A 95 4.82 2.97 -20.20
CA GLN A 95 5.79 3.50 -21.17
C GLN A 95 6.28 4.89 -20.78
N PHE A 96 5.39 5.72 -20.23
CA PHE A 96 5.73 7.06 -19.73
C PHE A 96 6.48 6.98 -18.39
N LEU A 97 6.01 6.15 -17.47
CA LEU A 97 6.63 5.99 -16.16
C LEU A 97 8.08 5.48 -16.25
N LYS A 98 8.39 4.64 -17.23
CA LYS A 98 9.75 4.15 -17.47
C LYS A 98 10.74 5.24 -17.87
N LYS A 99 10.27 6.36 -18.46
CA LYS A 99 11.13 7.45 -18.94
C LYS A 99 11.74 8.28 -17.80
N SER A 100 11.07 8.36 -16.65
CA SER A 100 11.54 9.16 -15.51
C SER A 100 11.34 8.42 -14.18
N LYS A 101 12.44 8.28 -13.44
CA LYS A 101 12.39 7.72 -12.08
C LYS A 101 11.58 8.63 -11.14
N ILE A 102 11.76 9.93 -11.24
CA ILE A 102 11.07 10.90 -10.38
C ILE A 102 9.57 10.83 -10.64
N LEU A 103 9.15 10.93 -11.90
CA LEU A 103 7.73 10.88 -12.27
C LEU A 103 7.07 9.57 -11.79
N SER A 104 7.77 8.42 -11.91
CA SER A 104 7.23 7.14 -11.47
C SER A 104 7.06 7.04 -9.95
N HIS A 105 7.96 7.64 -9.16
CA HIS A 105 7.81 7.69 -7.70
C HIS A 105 6.71 8.68 -7.28
N VAL A 106 6.66 9.87 -7.90
CA VAL A 106 5.59 10.84 -7.65
C VAL A 106 4.22 10.21 -7.94
N TYR A 107 4.09 9.56 -9.09
CA TYR A 107 2.87 8.82 -9.43
C TYR A 107 2.48 7.82 -8.33
N LEU A 108 3.42 6.98 -7.90
CA LEU A 108 3.14 5.96 -6.88
C LEU A 108 2.74 6.57 -5.54
N VAL A 109 3.48 7.57 -5.08
CA VAL A 109 3.24 8.26 -3.79
C VAL A 109 1.90 8.98 -3.78
N LEU A 110 1.42 9.46 -4.92
CA LEU A 110 0.09 10.07 -5.01
C LEU A 110 -1.02 9.03 -5.11
N VAL A 111 -0.84 8.02 -5.96
CA VAL A 111 -1.91 7.09 -6.32
C VAL A 111 -2.17 6.03 -5.23
N VAL A 112 -1.13 5.48 -4.62
CA VAL A 112 -1.31 4.43 -3.60
C VAL A 112 -2.07 4.91 -2.37
N PRO A 113 -1.77 6.08 -1.77
CA PRO A 113 -2.57 6.59 -0.65
C PRO A 113 -4.02 6.85 -1.02
N LEU A 114 -4.32 7.30 -2.24
CA LEU A 114 -5.69 7.45 -2.71
C LEU A 114 -6.45 6.12 -2.69
N THR A 115 -5.80 5.03 -3.11
CA THR A 115 -6.43 3.70 -3.04
C THR A 115 -6.59 3.23 -1.59
N TRP A 116 -5.65 3.57 -0.69
CA TRP A 116 -5.77 3.24 0.73
C TRP A 116 -6.93 3.97 1.43
N MET A 117 -7.31 5.17 0.97
CA MET A 117 -8.51 5.86 1.48
C MET A 117 -9.77 5.04 1.19
N ALA A 118 -9.91 4.52 -0.03
CA ALA A 118 -11.04 3.65 -0.38
C ALA A 118 -11.06 2.36 0.44
N PHE A 119 -9.89 1.86 0.86
CA PHE A 119 -9.80 0.70 1.73
C PHE A 119 -10.17 1.00 3.19
N ALA A 120 -9.78 2.17 3.71
CA ALA A 120 -9.88 2.51 5.12
C ALA A 120 -11.23 3.12 5.53
N ILE A 121 -11.96 3.74 4.59
CA ILE A 121 -13.21 4.46 4.88
C ILE A 121 -14.39 3.60 4.45
N ALA A 122 -15.06 2.98 5.43
CA ALA A 122 -16.16 2.06 5.17
C ALA A 122 -17.42 2.74 4.59
N ASP A 123 -17.74 3.96 5.05
CA ASP A 123 -18.86 4.73 4.53
C ASP A 123 -18.52 5.35 3.17
N VAL A 124 -19.18 4.88 2.12
CA VAL A 124 -18.97 5.34 0.74
C VAL A 124 -19.33 6.83 0.57
N GLY A 125 -20.31 7.32 1.31
CA GLY A 125 -20.69 8.74 1.30
C GLY A 125 -19.57 9.61 1.88
N GLN A 126 -19.04 9.23 3.04
CA GLN A 126 -17.87 9.88 3.63
C GLN A 126 -16.65 9.80 2.73
N LEU A 127 -16.38 8.65 2.09
CA LEU A 127 -15.30 8.51 1.14
C LEU A 127 -15.38 9.55 0.02
N GLY A 128 -16.59 9.79 -0.51
CA GLY A 128 -16.84 10.85 -1.50
C GLY A 128 -16.47 12.24 -0.98
N VAL A 129 -16.85 12.57 0.26
CA VAL A 129 -16.49 13.85 0.91
C VAL A 129 -14.96 13.98 1.08
N TYR A 130 -14.28 12.93 1.50
CA TYR A 130 -12.82 12.96 1.63
C TYR A 130 -12.12 13.21 0.30
N TYR A 131 -12.53 12.53 -0.78
CA TYR A 131 -11.98 12.79 -2.12
C TYR A 131 -12.27 14.22 -2.60
N ALA A 132 -13.49 14.72 -2.38
CA ALA A 132 -13.84 16.08 -2.75
C ALA A 132 -12.99 17.12 -1.99
N ARG A 133 -12.71 16.91 -0.71
CA ARG A 133 -11.83 17.79 0.09
C ARG A 133 -10.36 17.74 -0.38
N MET A 134 -9.87 16.57 -0.83
CA MET A 134 -8.52 16.46 -1.38
C MET A 134 -8.37 17.18 -2.72
N PHE A 135 -9.46 17.28 -3.48
CA PHE A 135 -9.49 17.92 -4.79
C PHE A 135 -10.46 19.11 -4.76
N PRO A 136 -10.05 20.26 -4.19
CA PRO A 136 -10.94 21.41 -3.95
C PRO A 136 -11.54 22.02 -5.21
N PHE A 137 -11.11 21.59 -6.39
CA PHE A 137 -11.68 21.98 -7.68
C PHE A 137 -13.16 21.58 -7.84
N PHE A 138 -13.65 20.63 -7.05
CA PHE A 138 -15.02 20.13 -7.12
C PHE A 138 -15.99 20.88 -6.16
N GLY A 139 -15.56 22.00 -5.57
CA GLY A 139 -16.45 22.95 -4.91
C GLY A 139 -17.09 22.49 -3.59
N VAL A 140 -16.40 21.66 -2.81
CA VAL A 140 -16.86 21.35 -1.45
C VAL A 140 -16.55 22.53 -0.53
N GLY A 141 -17.54 23.40 -0.35
CA GLY A 141 -17.44 24.69 0.33
C GLY A 141 -17.42 24.61 1.87
N GLU A 142 -16.56 23.80 2.45
CA GLU A 142 -16.24 23.96 3.86
C GLU A 142 -15.00 24.84 4.01
N THR A 143 -15.10 25.82 4.91
CA THR A 143 -13.99 26.70 5.28
C THR A 143 -12.85 25.86 5.89
N VAL A 144 -11.90 25.50 5.05
CA VAL A 144 -10.63 24.91 5.52
C VAL A 144 -9.88 26.01 6.27
N ARG A 145 -9.64 25.83 7.56
CA ARG A 145 -8.76 26.75 8.30
C ARG A 145 -7.35 26.62 7.74
N GLN A 146 -6.85 27.72 7.17
CA GLN A 146 -5.56 27.74 6.46
C GLN A 146 -4.36 27.28 7.29
N MET A 147 -4.46 27.30 8.64
CA MET A 147 -3.38 26.91 9.54
C MET A 147 -3.44 25.46 10.03
N ASP A 148 -4.52 24.73 9.77
CA ASP A 148 -4.66 23.35 10.23
C ASP A 148 -3.57 22.42 9.68
N PHE A 149 -3.08 22.68 8.44
CA PHE A 149 -2.01 21.88 7.87
C PHE A 149 -0.69 22.02 8.65
N LEU A 150 -0.39 23.18 9.24
CA LEU A 150 0.82 23.39 10.03
C LEU A 150 0.75 22.60 11.35
N GLN A 151 -0.44 22.54 11.96
CA GLN A 151 -0.66 21.74 13.15
C GLN A 151 -0.49 20.25 12.82
N TYR A 152 -1.13 19.75 11.77
CA TYR A 152 -0.94 18.36 11.33
C TYR A 152 0.51 18.05 10.94
N LEU A 153 1.20 18.97 10.30
CA LEU A 153 2.61 18.80 9.95
C LEU A 153 3.48 18.71 11.21
N LYS A 154 3.19 19.49 12.25
CA LYS A 154 3.89 19.43 13.54
C LYS A 154 3.63 18.10 14.25
N ASP A 155 2.36 17.66 14.28
CA ASP A 155 1.94 16.48 15.04
C ASP A 155 2.35 15.18 14.35
N TYR A 156 2.20 15.10 13.04
CA TYR A 156 2.44 13.87 12.25
C TYR A 156 3.70 13.91 11.39
N GLY A 157 4.30 15.09 11.17
CA GLY A 157 5.49 15.24 10.33
C GLY A 157 6.66 14.34 10.72
N PRO A 158 7.05 14.27 12.00
CA PRO A 158 8.11 13.36 12.45
C PRO A 158 7.81 11.89 12.17
N LEU A 159 6.57 11.44 12.39
CA LEU A 159 6.12 10.08 12.09
C LEU A 159 6.14 9.81 10.59
N PHE A 160 5.72 10.79 9.79
CA PHE A 160 5.74 10.69 8.34
C PHE A 160 7.17 10.58 7.79
N LEU A 161 8.10 11.38 8.30
CA LEU A 161 9.53 11.30 7.95
C LEU A 161 10.12 9.94 8.35
N MET A 162 9.82 9.44 9.55
CA MET A 162 10.21 8.10 9.94
C MET A 162 9.65 7.04 9.00
N GLY A 163 8.37 7.15 8.65
CA GLY A 163 7.73 6.26 7.69
C GLY A 163 8.44 6.24 6.33
N ILE A 164 8.85 7.40 5.81
CA ILE A 164 9.63 7.50 4.57
C ILE A 164 10.97 6.76 4.71
N VAL A 165 11.72 7.00 5.78
CA VAL A 165 13.01 6.34 6.02
C VAL A 165 12.85 4.82 6.13
N PHE A 166 11.88 4.35 6.92
CA PHE A 166 11.63 2.92 7.11
C PHE A 166 11.02 2.23 5.87
N SER A 167 10.48 2.99 4.92
CA SER A 167 10.05 2.45 3.62
C SER A 167 11.22 2.06 2.72
N THR A 168 12.42 2.52 3.03
CA THR A 168 13.65 2.24 2.27
C THR A 168 14.39 1.01 2.82
N PRO A 169 15.36 0.44 2.08
CA PRO A 169 16.18 -0.66 2.58
C PRO A 169 17.25 -0.23 3.60
N TYR A 170 17.50 1.07 3.78
CA TYR A 170 18.60 1.59 4.60
C TYR A 170 18.52 1.18 6.08
N PRO A 171 17.37 1.27 6.78
CA PRO A 171 17.28 0.84 8.17
C PRO A 171 17.60 -0.65 8.35
N THR A 172 17.14 -1.49 7.42
CA THR A 172 17.44 -2.92 7.46
C THR A 172 18.93 -3.19 7.19
N ALA A 173 19.54 -2.45 6.28
CA ALA A 173 20.98 -2.55 6.00
C ALA A 173 21.80 -2.10 7.21
N LEU A 174 21.41 -1.00 7.85
CA LEU A 174 22.06 -0.49 9.06
C LEU A 174 21.91 -1.50 10.22
N TYR A 175 20.70 -2.04 10.45
CA TYR A 175 20.48 -3.05 11.47
C TYR A 175 21.39 -4.27 11.29
N LYS A 176 21.58 -4.78 10.09
CA LYS A 176 22.46 -5.92 9.80
C LYS A 176 23.92 -5.73 10.24
N VAL A 177 24.40 -4.48 10.29
CA VAL A 177 25.75 -4.17 10.80
C VAL A 177 25.86 -4.42 12.31
N PHE A 178 24.73 -4.25 13.02
CA PHE A 178 24.68 -4.32 14.48
C PHE A 178 23.91 -5.53 15.02
N GLU A 179 23.23 -6.31 14.16
CA GLU A 179 22.34 -7.42 14.58
C GLU A 179 23.01 -8.47 15.48
N LYS A 180 24.33 -8.72 15.24
CA LYS A 180 25.13 -9.67 16.04
C LYS A 180 25.82 -9.04 17.25
N LYS A 181 25.63 -7.74 17.49
CA LYS A 181 26.20 -7.00 18.59
C LYS A 181 25.11 -6.72 19.64
N TRP A 182 25.50 -6.43 20.89
CA TRP A 182 24.58 -6.05 21.93
C TRP A 182 23.68 -4.85 21.55
N LEU A 183 24.19 -3.95 20.71
CA LEU A 183 23.43 -2.81 20.16
C LEU A 183 22.20 -3.26 19.32
N GLY A 184 22.31 -4.34 18.58
CA GLY A 184 21.18 -4.89 17.81
C GLY A 184 20.09 -5.41 18.74
N SER A 185 20.47 -6.13 19.81
CA SER A 185 19.52 -6.60 20.84
C SER A 185 18.87 -5.45 21.57
N LEU A 186 19.64 -4.43 21.96
CA LEU A 186 19.12 -3.22 22.59
C LEU A 186 18.11 -2.50 21.70
N ALA A 187 18.42 -2.33 20.41
CA ALA A 187 17.49 -1.70 19.45
C ALA A 187 16.14 -2.46 19.37
N VAL A 188 16.17 -3.79 19.34
CA VAL A 188 14.95 -4.61 19.34
C VAL A 188 14.16 -4.42 20.64
N ILE A 189 14.83 -4.41 21.79
CA ILE A 189 14.17 -4.20 23.09
C ILE A 189 13.53 -2.81 23.16
N VAL A 190 14.22 -1.76 22.69
CA VAL A 190 13.68 -0.40 22.65
C VAL A 190 12.45 -0.31 21.75
N VAL A 191 12.53 -0.88 20.53
CA VAL A 191 11.38 -0.89 19.61
C VAL A 191 10.21 -1.68 20.20
N LEU A 192 10.47 -2.82 20.84
CA LEU A 192 9.44 -3.60 21.51
C LEU A 192 8.79 -2.79 22.66
N GLY A 193 9.61 -2.16 23.51
CA GLY A 193 9.12 -1.33 24.62
C GLY A 193 8.26 -0.15 24.15
N LEU A 194 8.71 0.56 23.10
CA LEU A 194 7.93 1.64 22.48
C LEU A 194 6.62 1.12 21.88
N SER A 195 6.65 -0.04 21.21
CA SER A 195 5.46 -0.65 20.63
C SER A 195 4.44 -1.02 21.71
N LEU A 196 4.88 -1.61 22.82
CA LEU A 196 4.03 -1.94 23.96
C LEU A 196 3.47 -0.68 24.64
N TYR A 197 4.30 0.36 24.80
CA TYR A 197 3.85 1.64 25.35
C TYR A 197 2.75 2.27 24.48
N TYR A 198 2.99 2.39 23.17
CA TYR A 198 1.98 2.96 22.26
C TYR A 198 0.71 2.10 22.19
N MET A 199 0.83 0.77 22.26
CA MET A 199 -0.32 -0.11 22.30
C MET A 199 -1.14 0.08 23.60
N ALA A 200 -0.48 0.31 24.73
CA ALA A 200 -1.16 0.52 26.00
C ALA A 200 -1.82 1.91 26.12
N VAL A 201 -1.23 2.93 25.49
CA VAL A 201 -1.74 4.32 25.56
C VAL A 201 -2.73 4.61 24.41
N SER A 202 -2.67 3.86 23.30
CA SER A 202 -3.55 4.05 22.16
C SER A 202 -4.97 3.60 22.51
N THR A 203 -5.94 4.50 22.29
CA THR A 203 -7.37 4.18 22.36
C THR A 203 -7.87 3.45 21.11
N ASN A 204 -7.09 3.44 20.05
CA ASN A 204 -7.41 2.78 18.78
C ASN A 204 -6.84 1.37 18.75
N ASN A 205 -7.63 0.42 18.26
CA ASN A 205 -7.14 -0.93 18.01
C ASN A 205 -6.05 -0.90 16.93
N PRO A 206 -4.80 -1.30 17.22
CA PRO A 206 -3.72 -1.29 16.24
C PRO A 206 -3.89 -2.34 15.14
N PHE A 207 -4.80 -3.28 15.30
CA PHE A 207 -5.09 -4.30 14.30
C PHE A 207 -6.16 -3.79 13.34
N LEU A 208 -5.73 -3.35 12.17
CA LEU A 208 -6.60 -2.87 11.09
C LEU A 208 -7.71 -3.89 10.73
N TYR A 209 -7.45 -5.17 10.94
CA TYR A 209 -8.35 -6.28 10.62
C TYR A 209 -9.45 -6.56 11.66
N PHE A 210 -9.41 -5.94 12.83
CA PHE A 210 -10.43 -6.16 13.86
C PHE A 210 -11.53 -5.07 13.87
N ASN A 211 -11.47 -4.13 12.93
CA ASN A 211 -12.51 -3.10 12.75
C ASN A 211 -13.43 -3.38 11.55
N PHE A 212 -13.45 -4.63 11.07
CA PHE A 212 -14.30 -5.07 9.96
C PHE A 212 -15.33 -6.08 10.44
#